data_af0220373bfb9242e22e32bef75286ea
#
_entry.id   af0220373bfb9242e22e32bef75286ea
#
_cell.length_a   1.000
_cell.length_b   1.000
_cell.length_c   1.000
_cell.angle_alpha   90.00
_cell.angle_beta   90.00
_cell.angle_gamma   90.00
#
_symmetry.space_group_name_H-M   'P 1'
#
loop_
_entity.id
_entity.type
_entity.pdbx_description
1 polymer ?
#
loop_
_entity_poly.entity_id
_entity_poly.type
_entity_poly.pdbx_seq_one_letter_code
_entity_poly.pdbx_strand_id
1 'polypeptide(L)'
;MNKNIAFLFSGQGSQYVNMGKEIYDNIPECKEIFDRGEVILKMPIKDMIFNGPEEKLTLTENTQPAILLTSLACLKALEVNGIESNRIAGLSLGEYTALIYAGVISFEDGVKLIKERGRIMGSASNIGTMAAVLKLNDEKVNELLEKSREFGVIEGANYNCPGQVAIAGEFSAVKESIKIAKELGGIAVPLKVSGPFHSSLLKDASYEFLETLKKVKINKLEKVVYSNVKGSPYNENDDIKELLRKQMMSSVLFEKTIRDMIEEGIDTFVEVGPGKALRGFIKRIDKNVKVLNVEDMASLEATIKALKS
;
A
#
# COMPACT_ATOMS: atom_id res chain seq x y z
N MET A 1 -6.21 5.80 -24.78
CA MET A 1 -6.04 5.79 -23.30
C MET A 1 -7.16 6.62 -22.69
N ASN A 2 -7.94 6.05 -21.81
CA ASN A 2 -8.96 6.80 -21.06
C ASN A 2 -8.22 7.74 -20.10
N LYS A 3 -8.31 9.05 -20.36
CA LYS A 3 -7.54 10.08 -19.61
C LYS A 3 -7.92 10.22 -18.14
N ASN A 4 -9.08 9.69 -17.75
CA ASN A 4 -9.70 9.91 -16.43
C ASN A 4 -9.61 8.72 -15.48
N ILE A 5 -8.77 7.72 -15.79
CA ILE A 5 -8.61 6.51 -14.97
C ILE A 5 -7.31 6.59 -14.17
N ALA A 6 -7.38 6.26 -12.87
CA ALA A 6 -6.22 6.00 -12.03
C ALA A 6 -6.18 4.54 -11.56
N PHE A 7 -4.99 3.93 -11.53
CA PHE A 7 -4.77 2.64 -10.89
C PHE A 7 -4.20 2.84 -9.51
N LEU A 8 -4.76 2.09 -8.55
CA LEU A 8 -4.36 2.15 -7.15
C LEU A 8 -3.97 0.75 -6.65
N PHE A 9 -2.78 0.62 -6.12
CA PHE A 9 -2.26 -0.68 -5.69
C PHE A 9 -2.42 -0.89 -4.19
N SER A 10 -2.89 -2.09 -3.83
CA SER A 10 -3.16 -2.50 -2.46
C SER A 10 -1.91 -2.49 -1.58
N GLY A 11 -2.09 -2.24 -0.30
CA GLY A 11 -1.07 -2.31 0.73
C GLY A 11 -1.22 -3.51 1.67
N GLN A 12 -0.32 -3.61 2.66
CA GLN A 12 -0.38 -4.62 3.71
C GLN A 12 -1.71 -4.54 4.47
N GLY A 13 -2.27 -5.69 4.82
CA GLY A 13 -3.60 -5.83 5.42
C GLY A 13 -4.68 -6.27 4.43
N SER A 14 -4.35 -6.32 3.13
CA SER A 14 -5.26 -6.80 2.08
C SER A 14 -5.06 -8.28 1.71
N GLN A 15 -4.01 -8.94 2.24
CA GLN A 15 -3.68 -10.32 1.95
C GLN A 15 -4.72 -11.30 2.51
N TYR A 16 -4.93 -12.38 1.78
CA TYR A 16 -5.70 -13.55 2.21
C TYR A 16 -5.21 -14.81 1.46
N VAL A 17 -5.37 -15.96 2.07
CA VAL A 17 -5.00 -17.24 1.41
C VAL A 17 -5.85 -17.43 0.16
N ASN A 18 -5.22 -17.88 -0.92
CA ASN A 18 -5.82 -18.06 -2.25
C ASN A 18 -5.98 -16.75 -3.08
N MET A 19 -5.48 -15.61 -2.64
CA MET A 19 -5.51 -14.37 -3.42
C MET A 19 -4.78 -14.54 -4.77
N GLY A 20 -5.39 -14.06 -5.86
CA GLY A 20 -4.82 -14.10 -7.21
C GLY A 20 -4.77 -15.49 -7.85
N LYS A 21 -5.23 -16.57 -7.18
CA LYS A 21 -5.16 -17.94 -7.71
C LYS A 21 -5.95 -18.13 -9.00
N GLU A 22 -7.16 -17.58 -9.08
CA GLU A 22 -7.97 -17.67 -10.30
C GLU A 22 -7.29 -16.96 -11.48
N ILE A 23 -6.69 -15.80 -11.25
CA ILE A 23 -5.93 -15.05 -12.28
C ILE A 23 -4.71 -15.87 -12.73
N TYR A 24 -3.99 -16.48 -11.78
CA TYR A 24 -2.86 -17.37 -12.05
C TYR A 24 -3.27 -18.57 -12.91
N ASP A 25 -4.40 -19.20 -12.62
CA ASP A 25 -4.84 -20.41 -13.31
C ASP A 25 -5.38 -20.14 -14.72
N ASN A 26 -5.96 -18.95 -14.97
CA ASN A 26 -6.69 -18.66 -16.19
C ASN A 26 -5.94 -17.75 -17.20
N ILE A 27 -4.89 -17.03 -16.76
CA ILE A 27 -4.16 -16.08 -17.61
C ILE A 27 -2.67 -16.42 -17.61
N PRO A 28 -2.12 -16.98 -18.71
CA PRO A 28 -0.72 -17.45 -18.78
C PRO A 28 0.30 -16.33 -18.45
N GLU A 29 0.08 -15.11 -18.90
CA GLU A 29 0.95 -13.96 -18.64
C GLU A 29 0.98 -13.58 -17.14
N CYS A 30 -0.13 -13.80 -16.44
CA CYS A 30 -0.20 -13.58 -14.98
C CYS A 30 0.50 -14.70 -14.21
N LYS A 31 0.44 -15.94 -14.71
CA LYS A 31 1.20 -17.06 -14.16
C LYS A 31 2.69 -16.80 -14.18
N GLU A 32 3.22 -16.23 -15.28
CA GLU A 32 4.64 -15.88 -15.39
C GLU A 32 5.10 -14.90 -14.29
N ILE A 33 4.27 -13.96 -13.86
CA ILE A 33 4.58 -13.04 -12.78
C ILE A 33 4.91 -13.77 -11.47
N PHE A 34 4.07 -14.71 -11.09
CA PHE A 34 4.28 -15.51 -9.88
C PHE A 34 5.49 -16.45 -10.01
N ASP A 35 5.65 -17.13 -11.17
CA ASP A 35 6.75 -18.06 -11.41
C ASP A 35 8.12 -17.34 -11.37
N ARG A 36 8.24 -16.20 -12.03
CA ARG A 36 9.46 -15.36 -11.97
C ARG A 36 9.71 -14.83 -10.57
N GLY A 37 8.65 -14.34 -9.89
CA GLY A 37 8.73 -13.87 -8.52
C GLY A 37 9.28 -14.93 -7.57
N GLU A 38 8.79 -16.15 -7.66
CA GLU A 38 9.23 -17.27 -6.83
C GLU A 38 10.71 -17.60 -7.04
N VAL A 39 11.18 -17.59 -8.29
CA VAL A 39 12.60 -17.80 -8.62
C VAL A 39 13.49 -16.70 -8.02
N ILE A 40 13.07 -15.44 -8.10
CA ILE A 40 13.83 -14.29 -7.56
C ILE A 40 13.86 -14.34 -6.03
N LEU A 41 12.73 -14.62 -5.40
CA LEU A 41 12.59 -14.69 -3.95
C LEU A 41 13.33 -15.88 -3.35
N LYS A 42 13.55 -16.95 -4.13
CA LYS A 42 14.13 -18.23 -3.66
C LYS A 42 13.37 -18.81 -2.46
N MET A 43 12.04 -18.74 -2.51
CA MET A 43 11.14 -19.26 -1.48
C MET A 43 9.83 -19.72 -2.12
N PRO A 44 9.11 -20.69 -1.56
CA PRO A 44 7.87 -21.23 -2.14
C PRO A 44 6.70 -20.26 -1.92
N ILE A 45 6.81 -19.05 -2.50
CA ILE A 45 5.84 -17.96 -2.26
C ILE A 45 4.45 -18.32 -2.81
N LYS A 46 4.37 -19.05 -3.93
CA LYS A 46 3.09 -19.47 -4.52
C LYS A 46 2.33 -20.40 -3.59
N ASP A 47 3.02 -21.38 -3.03
CA ASP A 47 2.41 -22.32 -2.08
C ASP A 47 1.87 -21.58 -0.86
N MET A 48 2.63 -20.63 -0.33
CA MET A 48 2.21 -19.78 0.79
C MET A 48 0.99 -18.91 0.44
N ILE A 49 0.96 -18.30 -0.74
CA ILE A 49 -0.15 -17.45 -1.19
C ILE A 49 -1.41 -18.29 -1.40
N PHE A 50 -1.30 -19.45 -2.09
CA PHE A 50 -2.45 -20.20 -2.52
C PHE A 50 -2.98 -21.19 -1.48
N ASN A 51 -2.10 -21.75 -0.65
CA ASN A 51 -2.44 -22.80 0.31
C ASN A 51 -2.23 -22.39 1.78
N GLY A 52 -1.55 -21.27 2.05
CA GLY A 52 -1.31 -20.76 3.41
C GLY A 52 -0.16 -21.47 4.14
N PRO A 53 -0.19 -21.57 5.46
CA PRO A 53 -1.28 -21.09 6.35
C PRO A 53 -1.32 -19.55 6.48
N GLU A 54 -2.47 -19.01 6.89
CA GLU A 54 -2.70 -17.55 7.00
C GLU A 54 -1.70 -16.88 7.94
N GLU A 55 -1.36 -17.49 9.05
CA GLU A 55 -0.42 -16.97 10.02
C GLU A 55 0.97 -16.74 9.40
N LYS A 56 1.42 -17.66 8.52
CA LYS A 56 2.68 -17.51 7.81
C LYS A 56 2.60 -16.42 6.74
N LEU A 57 1.50 -16.36 6.00
CA LEU A 57 1.27 -15.33 4.97
C LEU A 57 1.21 -13.92 5.60
N THR A 58 0.71 -13.78 6.82
CA THR A 58 0.52 -12.50 7.53
C THR A 58 1.83 -11.95 8.12
N LEU A 59 2.90 -12.72 8.20
CA LEU A 59 4.22 -12.19 8.58
C LEU A 59 4.67 -11.15 7.56
N THR A 60 5.08 -9.96 8.02
CA THR A 60 5.38 -8.80 7.15
C THR A 60 6.37 -9.13 6.03
N GLU A 61 7.38 -9.93 6.32
CA GLU A 61 8.39 -10.39 5.35
C GLU A 61 7.82 -11.26 4.22
N ASN A 62 6.70 -11.94 4.48
CA ASN A 62 5.99 -12.78 3.51
C ASN A 62 4.84 -12.01 2.85
N THR A 63 4.10 -11.23 3.63
CA THR A 63 2.95 -10.43 3.16
C THR A 63 3.35 -9.49 2.04
N GLN A 64 4.45 -8.75 2.21
CA GLN A 64 4.83 -7.72 1.25
C GLN A 64 5.14 -8.29 -0.14
N PRO A 65 6.02 -9.29 -0.32
CA PRO A 65 6.23 -9.88 -1.64
C PRO A 65 4.99 -10.61 -2.18
N ALA A 66 4.15 -11.20 -1.33
CA ALA A 66 2.92 -11.87 -1.75
C ALA A 66 1.91 -10.88 -2.37
N ILE A 67 1.67 -9.74 -1.72
CA ILE A 67 0.78 -8.69 -2.25
C ILE A 67 1.38 -8.07 -3.52
N LEU A 68 2.69 -7.81 -3.55
CA LEU A 68 3.36 -7.27 -4.74
C LEU A 68 3.11 -8.16 -5.97
N LEU A 69 3.39 -9.46 -5.87
CA LEU A 69 3.21 -10.40 -6.99
C LEU A 69 1.75 -10.50 -7.41
N THR A 70 0.83 -10.58 -6.44
CA THR A 70 -0.60 -10.63 -6.73
C THR A 70 -1.09 -9.36 -7.42
N SER A 71 -0.66 -8.18 -6.95
CA SER A 71 -1.02 -6.90 -7.57
C SER A 71 -0.46 -6.75 -8.98
N LEU A 72 0.79 -7.19 -9.22
CA LEU A 72 1.39 -7.20 -10.55
C LEU A 72 0.70 -8.20 -11.49
N ALA A 73 0.22 -9.34 -11.00
CA ALA A 73 -0.57 -10.28 -11.79
C ALA A 73 -1.95 -9.69 -12.15
N CYS A 74 -2.64 -9.05 -11.19
CA CYS A 74 -3.89 -8.34 -11.45
C CYS A 74 -3.70 -7.20 -12.47
N LEU A 75 -2.60 -6.46 -12.38
CA LEU A 75 -2.21 -5.45 -13.36
C LEU A 75 -2.01 -6.07 -14.74
N LYS A 76 -1.25 -7.17 -14.84
CA LYS A 76 -1.02 -7.87 -16.10
C LYS A 76 -2.33 -8.34 -16.74
N ALA A 77 -3.30 -8.78 -15.94
CA ALA A 77 -4.63 -9.14 -16.42
C ALA A 77 -5.38 -7.94 -17.06
N LEU A 78 -5.22 -6.72 -16.53
CA LEU A 78 -5.75 -5.51 -17.16
C LEU A 78 -5.01 -5.18 -18.47
N GLU A 79 -3.67 -5.24 -18.47
CA GLU A 79 -2.83 -4.93 -19.63
C GLU A 79 -3.14 -5.85 -20.83
N VAL A 80 -3.27 -7.16 -20.64
CA VAL A 80 -3.60 -8.12 -21.72
C VAL A 80 -5.00 -7.88 -22.28
N ASN A 81 -5.87 -7.19 -21.53
CA ASN A 81 -7.17 -6.74 -22.00
C ASN A 81 -7.17 -5.32 -22.58
N GLY A 82 -5.98 -4.70 -22.77
CA GLY A 82 -5.79 -3.37 -23.35
C GLY A 82 -6.23 -2.23 -22.44
N ILE A 83 -6.26 -2.44 -21.12
CA ILE A 83 -6.63 -1.44 -20.13
C ILE A 83 -5.37 -0.98 -19.41
N GLU A 84 -5.04 0.29 -19.54
CA GLU A 84 -3.87 0.94 -18.96
C GLU A 84 -4.26 2.26 -18.28
N SER A 85 -3.38 2.74 -17.41
CA SER A 85 -3.48 4.06 -16.79
C SER A 85 -2.13 4.77 -16.78
N ASN A 86 -2.18 6.11 -16.89
CA ASN A 86 -1.01 6.99 -16.73
C ASN A 86 -1.01 7.71 -15.37
N ARG A 87 -2.03 7.52 -14.53
CA ARG A 87 -2.14 8.06 -13.18
C ARG A 87 -2.15 6.89 -12.20
N ILE A 88 -1.13 6.79 -11.40
CA ILE A 88 -0.93 5.61 -10.54
C ILE A 88 -0.46 6.00 -9.16
N ALA A 89 -1.04 5.33 -8.16
CA ALA A 89 -0.61 5.40 -6.76
C ALA A 89 -0.71 4.03 -6.10
N GLY A 90 -0.25 3.94 -4.87
CA GLY A 90 -0.43 2.75 -4.05
C GLY A 90 -0.32 3.09 -2.58
N LEU A 91 -0.90 2.27 -1.72
CA LEU A 91 -0.84 2.45 -0.28
C LEU A 91 0.42 1.76 0.27
N SER A 92 1.39 2.51 0.79
CA SER A 92 2.62 1.98 1.39
C SER A 92 3.38 1.04 0.44
N LEU A 93 3.25 -0.27 0.59
CA LEU A 93 3.77 -1.28 -0.32
C LEU A 93 3.32 -1.04 -1.78
N GLY A 94 2.09 -0.64 -1.99
CA GLY A 94 1.54 -0.40 -3.32
C GLY A 94 2.26 0.69 -4.11
N GLU A 95 2.95 1.63 -3.48
CA GLU A 95 3.79 2.63 -4.16
C GLU A 95 4.94 1.97 -4.94
N TYR A 96 5.50 0.87 -4.43
CA TYR A 96 6.52 0.09 -5.14
C TYR A 96 5.94 -0.63 -6.35
N THR A 97 4.72 -1.17 -6.23
CA THR A 97 3.99 -1.74 -7.38
C THR A 97 3.76 -0.69 -8.45
N ALA A 98 3.38 0.53 -8.05
CA ALA A 98 3.21 1.67 -8.95
C ALA A 98 4.52 2.05 -9.67
N LEU A 99 5.64 2.09 -8.96
CA LEU A 99 6.95 2.41 -9.53
C LEU A 99 7.46 1.31 -10.49
N ILE A 100 7.14 0.04 -10.23
CA ILE A 100 7.43 -1.07 -11.14
C ILE A 100 6.58 -0.94 -12.42
N TYR A 101 5.29 -0.69 -12.28
CA TYR A 101 4.40 -0.48 -13.43
C TYR A 101 4.79 0.72 -14.29
N ALA A 102 5.30 1.78 -13.67
CA ALA A 102 5.83 2.94 -14.37
C ALA A 102 7.21 2.72 -15.02
N GLY A 103 7.81 1.53 -14.89
CA GLY A 103 9.15 1.24 -15.42
C GLY A 103 10.30 1.90 -14.67
N VAL A 104 10.01 2.58 -13.55
CA VAL A 104 11.02 3.29 -12.73
C VAL A 104 11.93 2.31 -12.01
N ILE A 105 11.38 1.22 -11.53
CA ILE A 105 12.10 0.09 -10.91
C ILE A 105 11.84 -1.16 -11.77
N SER A 106 12.88 -1.93 -12.09
CA SER A 106 12.68 -3.20 -12.79
C SER A 106 11.89 -4.20 -11.94
N PHE A 107 11.21 -5.16 -12.58
CA PHE A 107 10.49 -6.23 -11.86
C PHE A 107 11.44 -6.97 -10.91
N GLU A 108 12.63 -7.35 -11.39
CA GLU A 108 13.62 -8.09 -10.63
C GLU A 108 14.12 -7.32 -9.40
N ASP A 109 14.44 -6.04 -9.58
CA ASP A 109 14.88 -5.20 -8.47
C ASP A 109 13.76 -4.91 -7.50
N GLY A 110 12.54 -4.68 -7.98
CA GLY A 110 11.36 -4.44 -7.17
C GLY A 110 11.02 -5.62 -6.26
N VAL A 111 11.04 -6.85 -6.79
CA VAL A 111 10.80 -8.07 -6.00
C VAL A 111 11.86 -8.26 -4.91
N LYS A 112 13.15 -8.06 -5.24
CA LYS A 112 14.25 -8.13 -4.25
C LYS A 112 14.12 -7.04 -3.19
N LEU A 113 13.80 -5.82 -3.63
CA LEU A 113 13.65 -4.66 -2.76
C LEU A 113 12.52 -4.87 -1.74
N ILE A 114 11.38 -5.38 -2.19
CA ILE A 114 10.22 -5.63 -1.33
C ILE A 114 10.46 -6.79 -0.35
N LYS A 115 11.22 -7.80 -0.74
CA LYS A 115 11.66 -8.85 0.20
C LYS A 115 12.45 -8.24 1.37
N GLU A 116 13.45 -7.39 1.06
CA GLU A 116 14.26 -6.73 2.10
C GLU A 116 13.45 -5.74 2.93
N ARG A 117 12.56 -4.96 2.29
CA ARG A 117 11.65 -4.06 2.99
C ARG A 117 10.80 -4.82 4.00
N GLY A 118 10.21 -5.94 3.59
CA GLY A 118 9.40 -6.80 4.46
C GLY A 118 10.19 -7.35 5.64
N ARG A 119 11.42 -7.82 5.40
CA ARG A 119 12.34 -8.31 6.44
C ARG A 119 12.68 -7.22 7.45
N ILE A 120 13.14 -6.06 6.96
CA ILE A 120 13.55 -4.93 7.82
C ILE A 120 12.37 -4.39 8.63
N MET A 121 11.21 -4.18 8.00
CA MET A 121 10.02 -3.72 8.72
C MET A 121 9.52 -4.76 9.72
N GLY A 122 9.57 -6.05 9.36
CA GLY A 122 9.18 -7.15 10.24
C GLY A 122 10.03 -7.27 11.50
N SER A 123 11.31 -6.87 11.46
CA SER A 123 12.21 -6.88 12.62
C SER A 123 11.88 -5.83 13.68
N ALA A 124 11.03 -4.84 13.35
CA ALA A 124 10.63 -3.77 14.27
C ALA A 124 9.48 -4.15 15.24
N SER A 125 9.19 -5.44 15.39
CA SER A 125 8.04 -5.94 16.17
C SER A 125 8.10 -5.63 17.67
N ASN A 126 9.29 -5.37 18.21
CA ASN A 126 9.50 -5.18 19.65
C ASN A 126 9.47 -3.70 20.09
N ILE A 127 9.37 -2.75 19.17
CA ILE A 127 9.49 -1.32 19.50
C ILE A 127 8.14 -0.58 19.52
N GLY A 128 7.06 -1.17 19.02
CA GLY A 128 5.75 -0.53 19.02
C GLY A 128 4.73 -1.26 18.17
N THR A 129 3.59 -0.63 17.97
CA THR A 129 2.43 -1.18 17.26
C THR A 129 1.62 -0.08 16.58
N MET A 130 0.46 -0.45 16.00
CA MET A 130 -0.46 0.46 15.32
C MET A 130 -1.90 0.26 15.76
N ALA A 131 -2.72 1.31 15.62
CA ALA A 131 -4.16 1.22 15.76
C ALA A 131 -4.86 2.05 14.66
N ALA A 132 -6.05 1.64 14.26
CA ALA A 132 -6.92 2.42 13.37
C ALA A 132 -7.85 3.30 14.23
N VAL A 133 -7.73 4.61 14.08
CA VAL A 133 -8.61 5.61 14.70
C VAL A 133 -9.76 5.89 13.72
N LEU A 134 -10.98 5.74 14.23
CA LEU A 134 -12.20 5.86 13.45
C LEU A 134 -13.13 6.93 14.07
N LYS A 135 -13.93 7.60 13.21
CA LYS A 135 -14.97 8.56 13.59
C LYS A 135 -14.48 9.85 14.25
N LEU A 136 -13.19 10.15 14.19
CA LEU A 136 -12.65 11.44 14.61
C LEU A 136 -12.30 12.26 13.36
N ASN A 137 -12.53 13.58 13.42
CA ASN A 137 -11.99 14.52 12.43
C ASN A 137 -10.51 14.80 12.71
N ASP A 138 -9.85 15.52 11.80
CA ASP A 138 -8.41 15.78 11.89
C ASP A 138 -8.01 16.54 13.15
N GLU A 139 -8.81 17.51 13.60
CA GLU A 139 -8.58 18.27 14.84
C GLU A 139 -8.55 17.34 16.06
N LYS A 140 -9.53 16.44 16.17
CA LYS A 140 -9.60 15.47 17.26
C LYS A 140 -8.53 14.38 17.15
N VAL A 141 -8.10 14.00 15.93
CA VAL A 141 -6.95 13.09 15.75
C VAL A 141 -5.68 13.77 16.26
N ASN A 142 -5.47 15.05 15.96
CA ASN A 142 -4.32 15.79 16.47
C ASN A 142 -4.37 15.90 18.00
N GLU A 143 -5.53 16.21 18.60
CA GLU A 143 -5.72 16.23 20.06
C GLU A 143 -5.40 14.86 20.69
N LEU A 144 -5.87 13.77 20.07
CA LEU A 144 -5.57 12.41 20.50
C LEU A 144 -4.06 12.15 20.50
N LEU A 145 -3.37 12.51 19.42
CA LEU A 145 -1.92 12.32 19.31
C LEU A 145 -1.17 13.14 20.35
N GLU A 146 -1.52 14.41 20.56
CA GLU A 146 -0.90 15.27 21.57
C GLU A 146 -1.02 14.70 22.98
N LYS A 147 -2.24 14.32 23.38
CA LYS A 147 -2.48 13.70 24.69
C LYS A 147 -1.74 12.36 24.87
N SER A 148 -1.66 11.57 23.78
CA SER A 148 -1.02 10.25 23.83
C SER A 148 0.51 10.33 23.90
N ARG A 149 1.13 11.44 23.48
CA ARG A 149 2.59 11.65 23.54
C ARG A 149 3.16 11.69 24.94
N GLU A 150 2.35 11.95 25.95
CA GLU A 150 2.76 11.84 27.37
C GLU A 150 3.18 10.41 27.75
N PHE A 151 2.75 9.40 26.97
CA PHE A 151 2.97 7.98 27.22
C PHE A 151 4.04 7.36 26.28
N GLY A 152 4.66 8.15 25.42
CA GLY A 152 5.69 7.72 24.47
C GLY A 152 5.49 8.27 23.07
N VAL A 153 6.34 7.84 22.13
CA VAL A 153 6.26 8.25 20.74
C VAL A 153 4.97 7.71 20.11
N ILE A 154 4.19 8.61 19.48
CA ILE A 154 3.00 8.27 18.70
C ILE A 154 2.77 9.30 17.60
N GLU A 155 2.43 8.81 16.41
CA GLU A 155 2.30 9.62 15.20
C GLU A 155 1.15 9.12 14.31
N GLY A 156 0.62 10.00 13.46
CA GLY A 156 -0.28 9.62 12.38
C GLY A 156 0.51 8.88 11.29
N ALA A 157 0.17 7.62 11.07
CA ALA A 157 0.89 6.75 10.14
C ALA A 157 0.26 6.70 8.74
N ASN A 158 -1.07 6.56 8.65
CA ASN A 158 -1.77 6.55 7.37
C ASN A 158 -3.03 7.43 7.46
N TYR A 159 -3.04 8.50 6.71
CA TYR A 159 -4.23 9.33 6.50
C TYR A 159 -5.02 8.73 5.33
N ASN A 160 -5.94 7.80 5.64
CA ASN A 160 -6.59 6.97 4.64
C ASN A 160 -7.79 7.65 3.97
N CYS A 161 -8.67 8.25 4.75
CA CYS A 161 -9.86 8.96 4.29
C CYS A 161 -10.49 9.74 5.47
N PRO A 162 -11.46 10.64 5.23
CA PRO A 162 -12.15 11.36 6.29
C PRO A 162 -12.66 10.43 7.39
N GLY A 163 -12.26 10.71 8.63
CA GLY A 163 -12.63 9.94 9.80
C GLY A 163 -11.96 8.57 9.94
N GLN A 164 -10.86 8.31 9.22
CA GLN A 164 -10.06 7.10 9.38
C GLN A 164 -8.57 7.38 9.20
N VAL A 165 -7.84 7.38 10.31
CA VAL A 165 -6.38 7.53 10.37
C VAL A 165 -5.79 6.33 11.11
N ALA A 166 -4.77 5.69 10.54
CA ALA A 166 -3.95 4.75 11.30
C ALA A 166 -2.87 5.53 12.07
N ILE A 167 -2.68 5.20 13.33
CA ILE A 167 -1.65 5.74 14.20
C ILE A 167 -0.63 4.65 14.49
N ALA A 168 0.62 5.04 14.68
CA ALA A 168 1.73 4.16 15.03
C ALA A 168 2.56 4.77 16.16
N GLY A 169 3.07 3.91 17.05
CA GLY A 169 3.86 4.40 18.17
C GLY A 169 4.29 3.29 19.12
N GLU A 170 4.89 3.68 20.23
CA GLU A 170 5.23 2.78 21.33
C GLU A 170 3.98 2.13 21.91
N PHE A 171 4.12 0.91 22.42
CA PHE A 171 2.99 0.13 22.96
C PHE A 171 2.18 0.89 24.02
N SER A 172 2.84 1.62 24.92
CA SER A 172 2.21 2.43 25.96
C SER A 172 1.35 3.55 25.37
N ALA A 173 1.89 4.31 24.42
CA ALA A 173 1.21 5.42 23.80
C ALA A 173 0.01 4.96 22.94
N VAL A 174 0.18 3.88 22.16
CA VAL A 174 -0.93 3.30 21.38
C VAL A 174 -2.02 2.72 22.29
N LYS A 175 -1.65 2.06 23.40
CA LYS A 175 -2.62 1.56 24.38
C LYS A 175 -3.44 2.69 25.00
N GLU A 176 -2.81 3.79 25.35
CA GLU A 176 -3.51 4.93 25.96
C GLU A 176 -4.36 5.67 24.93
N SER A 177 -3.91 5.77 23.67
CA SER A 177 -4.69 6.38 22.60
C SER A 177 -6.06 5.73 22.38
N ILE A 178 -6.22 4.44 22.71
CA ILE A 178 -7.51 3.73 22.61
C ILE A 178 -8.52 4.32 23.59
N LYS A 179 -8.09 4.67 24.80
CA LYS A 179 -8.97 5.29 25.82
C LYS A 179 -9.30 6.72 25.43
N ILE A 180 -8.26 7.49 25.05
CA ILE A 180 -8.40 8.89 24.61
C ILE A 180 -9.34 8.98 23.41
N ALA A 181 -9.22 8.07 22.43
CA ALA A 181 -10.13 8.03 21.28
C ALA A 181 -11.61 7.93 21.70
N LYS A 182 -11.91 7.09 22.69
CA LYS A 182 -13.27 6.93 23.24
C LYS A 182 -13.75 8.21 23.94
N GLU A 183 -12.90 8.87 24.70
CA GLU A 183 -13.23 10.14 25.38
C GLU A 183 -13.54 11.25 24.37
N LEU A 184 -12.86 11.27 23.22
CA LEU A 184 -13.10 12.22 22.13
C LEU A 184 -14.29 11.85 21.25
N GLY A 185 -14.98 10.73 21.55
CA GLY A 185 -16.16 10.27 20.81
C GLY A 185 -15.85 9.41 19.58
N GLY A 186 -14.61 8.95 19.44
CA GLY A 186 -14.16 8.05 18.39
C GLY A 186 -13.95 6.60 18.86
N ILE A 187 -13.28 5.83 18.02
CA ILE A 187 -12.92 4.43 18.27
C ILE A 187 -11.49 4.24 17.79
N ALA A 188 -10.63 3.61 18.59
CA ALA A 188 -9.33 3.13 18.11
C ALA A 188 -9.28 1.60 18.24
N VAL A 189 -8.93 0.93 17.14
CA VAL A 189 -8.87 -0.54 17.04
C VAL A 189 -7.42 -0.96 16.77
N PRO A 190 -6.80 -1.79 17.63
CA PRO A 190 -5.47 -2.33 17.37
C PRO A 190 -5.39 -3.04 16.02
N LEU A 191 -4.31 -2.81 15.28
CA LEU A 191 -4.05 -3.48 14.02
C LEU A 191 -3.15 -4.72 14.24
N LYS A 192 -3.40 -5.78 13.48
CA LYS A 192 -2.56 -6.98 13.46
C LYS A 192 -1.34 -6.75 12.57
N VAL A 193 -0.38 -5.98 13.07
CA VAL A 193 0.87 -5.66 12.36
C VAL A 193 2.06 -5.90 13.28
N SER A 194 3.23 -6.16 12.69
CA SER A 194 4.45 -6.51 13.40
C SER A 194 5.34 -5.31 13.75
N GLY A 195 4.81 -4.08 13.78
CA GLY A 195 5.62 -2.93 14.18
C GLY A 195 4.92 -1.59 13.97
N PRO A 196 5.52 -0.49 14.47
CA PRO A 196 5.00 0.87 14.37
C PRO A 196 5.36 1.51 13.03
N PHE A 197 4.80 0.95 11.93
CA PHE A 197 5.11 1.36 10.58
C PHE A 197 4.73 2.82 10.32
N HIS A 198 5.50 3.48 9.45
CA HIS A 198 5.27 4.88 9.07
C HIS A 198 5.38 5.85 10.26
N SER A 199 6.27 5.57 11.20
CA SER A 199 6.60 6.45 12.33
C SER A 199 8.10 6.64 12.46
N SER A 200 8.51 7.68 13.20
CA SER A 200 9.91 8.00 13.47
C SER A 200 10.67 6.87 14.18
N LEU A 201 9.95 5.93 14.82
CA LEU A 201 10.52 4.72 15.42
C LEU A 201 11.23 3.81 14.40
N LEU A 202 10.89 3.91 13.10
CA LEU A 202 11.55 3.17 12.03
C LEU A 202 12.75 3.92 11.42
N LYS A 203 13.26 4.97 12.07
CA LYS A 203 14.37 5.77 11.54
C LYS A 203 15.58 4.92 11.16
N ASP A 204 16.09 4.11 12.08
CA ASP A 204 17.27 3.28 11.85
C ASP A 204 16.99 2.20 10.79
N ALA A 205 15.83 1.55 10.85
CA ALA A 205 15.38 0.61 9.84
C ALA A 205 15.29 1.26 8.44
N SER A 206 14.90 2.53 8.36
CA SER A 206 14.85 3.26 7.09
C SER A 206 16.24 3.49 6.48
N TYR A 207 17.27 3.72 7.29
CA TYR A 207 18.65 3.82 6.84
C TYR A 207 19.24 2.47 6.42
N GLU A 208 18.92 1.37 7.13
CA GLU A 208 19.26 0.02 6.68
C GLU A 208 18.66 -0.26 5.29
N PHE A 209 17.39 0.10 5.09
CA PHE A 209 16.72 -0.05 3.80
C PHE A 209 17.33 0.83 2.70
N LEU A 210 17.83 2.02 3.03
CA LEU A 210 18.52 2.89 2.07
C LEU A 210 19.74 2.20 1.43
N GLU A 211 20.47 1.37 2.19
CA GLU A 211 21.61 0.62 1.63
C GLU A 211 21.18 -0.38 0.55
N THR A 212 19.95 -0.90 0.65
CA THR A 212 19.35 -1.73 -0.40
C THR A 212 18.88 -0.86 -1.58
N LEU A 213 18.24 0.26 -1.32
CA LEU A 213 17.79 1.22 -2.35
C LEU A 213 18.96 1.76 -3.20
N LYS A 214 20.11 1.99 -2.59
CA LYS A 214 21.31 2.46 -3.32
C LYS A 214 21.72 1.51 -4.45
N LYS A 215 21.47 0.22 -4.31
CA LYS A 215 21.84 -0.83 -5.29
C LYS A 215 20.84 -0.92 -6.45
N VAL A 216 19.67 -0.33 -6.33
CA VAL A 216 18.61 -0.36 -7.34
C VAL A 216 18.83 0.76 -8.35
N LYS A 217 18.70 0.43 -9.64
CA LYS A 217 18.69 1.43 -10.71
C LYS A 217 17.31 2.10 -10.77
N ILE A 218 17.27 3.42 -10.71
CA ILE A 218 16.06 4.20 -10.93
C ILE A 218 16.09 4.70 -12.38
N ASN A 219 15.05 4.36 -13.15
CA ASN A 219 14.85 4.82 -14.50
C ASN A 219 13.98 6.09 -14.51
N LYS A 220 13.82 6.72 -15.69
CA LYS A 220 12.98 7.89 -15.87
C LYS A 220 11.51 7.55 -15.63
N LEU A 221 10.77 8.49 -15.05
CA LEU A 221 9.32 8.41 -14.90
C LEU A 221 8.64 8.56 -16.29
N GLU A 222 7.95 7.54 -16.73
CA GLU A 222 7.16 7.58 -17.97
C GLU A 222 5.66 7.73 -17.71
N LYS A 223 5.23 7.50 -16.47
CA LYS A 223 3.86 7.64 -15.99
C LYS A 223 3.85 8.55 -14.76
N VAL A 224 2.71 9.12 -14.45
CA VAL A 224 2.54 9.97 -13.25
C VAL A 224 2.30 9.07 -12.03
N VAL A 225 3.32 8.94 -11.21
CA VAL A 225 3.30 8.17 -9.96
C VAL A 225 3.21 9.13 -8.79
N TYR A 226 2.33 8.82 -7.83
CA TYR A 226 2.16 9.61 -6.61
C TYR A 226 2.99 9.07 -5.46
N SER A 227 3.70 9.97 -4.78
CA SER A 227 4.47 9.64 -3.58
C SER A 227 3.61 9.68 -2.34
N ASN A 228 3.67 8.63 -1.52
CA ASN A 228 2.96 8.56 -0.24
C ASN A 228 3.36 9.66 0.74
N VAL A 229 4.65 10.02 0.76
CA VAL A 229 5.20 11.06 1.66
C VAL A 229 4.75 12.46 1.25
N LYS A 230 4.68 12.72 -0.05
CA LYS A 230 4.29 14.04 -0.59
C LYS A 230 2.76 14.17 -0.67
N GLY A 231 2.04 13.07 -0.91
CA GLY A 231 0.63 13.10 -1.29
C GLY A 231 0.40 13.84 -2.61
N SER A 232 1.40 13.82 -3.51
CA SER A 232 1.41 14.46 -4.82
C SER A 232 2.36 13.70 -5.76
N PRO A 233 2.33 13.96 -7.09
CA PRO A 233 3.19 13.26 -8.04
C PRO A 233 4.68 13.44 -7.73
N TYR A 234 5.47 12.40 -8.05
CA TYR A 234 6.89 12.54 -8.23
C TYR A 234 7.20 13.49 -9.37
N ASN A 235 8.27 14.28 -9.24
CA ASN A 235 8.77 15.17 -10.28
C ASN A 235 10.26 14.88 -10.60
N GLU A 236 10.78 15.53 -11.62
CA GLU A 236 12.14 15.30 -12.12
C GLU A 236 13.24 15.65 -11.10
N ASN A 237 12.96 16.50 -10.11
CA ASN A 237 13.91 16.91 -9.08
C ASN A 237 13.84 16.03 -7.81
N ASP A 238 12.91 15.10 -7.73
CA ASP A 238 12.76 14.25 -6.56
C ASP A 238 13.85 13.16 -6.51
N ASP A 239 14.51 13.03 -5.37
CA ASP A 239 15.28 11.83 -5.05
C ASP A 239 14.33 10.71 -4.62
N ILE A 240 13.96 9.86 -5.59
CA ILE A 240 13.03 8.74 -5.37
C ILE A 240 13.54 7.80 -4.26
N LYS A 241 14.85 7.53 -4.21
CA LYS A 241 15.40 6.64 -3.18
C LYS A 241 15.24 7.23 -1.78
N GLU A 242 15.51 8.52 -1.65
CA GLU A 242 15.34 9.21 -0.38
C GLU A 242 13.85 9.31 0.03
N LEU A 243 12.94 9.54 -0.92
CA LEU A 243 11.50 9.54 -0.64
C LEU A 243 11.00 8.14 -0.23
N LEU A 244 11.49 7.06 -0.86
CA LEU A 244 11.17 5.69 -0.47
C LEU A 244 11.76 5.32 0.90
N ARG A 245 12.95 5.81 1.25
CA ARG A 245 13.50 5.71 2.60
C ARG A 245 12.58 6.40 3.61
N LYS A 246 12.24 7.66 3.33
CA LYS A 246 11.34 8.45 4.20
C LYS A 246 9.97 7.81 4.34
N GLN A 247 9.45 7.17 3.31
CA GLN A 247 8.15 6.49 3.34
C GLN A 247 8.04 5.47 4.48
N MET A 248 9.14 4.79 4.85
CA MET A 248 9.12 3.82 5.96
C MET A 248 8.83 4.46 7.32
N MET A 249 9.23 5.72 7.49
CA MET A 249 9.21 6.42 8.77
C MET A 249 8.35 7.69 8.78
N SER A 250 7.58 7.91 7.74
CA SER A 250 6.72 9.08 7.57
C SER A 250 5.31 8.69 7.19
N SER A 251 4.36 9.57 7.47
CA SER A 251 2.94 9.36 7.16
C SER A 251 2.70 9.08 5.67
N VAL A 252 1.80 8.15 5.41
CA VAL A 252 1.20 7.89 4.09
C VAL A 252 0.01 8.83 3.89
N LEU A 253 0.11 9.76 2.97
CA LEU A 253 -0.89 10.80 2.70
C LEU A 253 -1.89 10.34 1.61
N PHE A 254 -2.58 9.22 1.84
CA PHE A 254 -3.45 8.60 0.83
C PHE A 254 -4.67 9.46 0.48
N GLU A 255 -5.36 10.01 1.48
CA GLU A 255 -6.49 10.92 1.24
C GLU A 255 -6.09 12.11 0.37
N LYS A 256 -4.95 12.75 0.69
CA LYS A 256 -4.42 13.86 -0.10
C LYS A 256 -4.12 13.44 -1.53
N THR A 257 -3.52 12.26 -1.73
CA THR A 257 -3.27 11.71 -3.07
C THR A 257 -4.55 11.56 -3.89
N ILE A 258 -5.61 11.02 -3.30
CA ILE A 258 -6.88 10.83 -4.00
C ILE A 258 -7.55 12.17 -4.33
N ARG A 259 -7.52 13.15 -3.41
CA ARG A 259 -8.07 14.49 -3.66
C ARG A 259 -7.33 15.22 -4.78
N ASP A 260 -6.00 15.15 -4.78
CA ASP A 260 -5.16 15.72 -5.84
C ASP A 260 -5.48 15.09 -7.22
N MET A 261 -5.65 13.77 -7.29
CA MET A 261 -6.07 13.09 -8.51
C MET A 261 -7.46 13.54 -8.99
N ILE A 262 -8.42 13.73 -8.05
CA ILE A 262 -9.78 14.20 -8.40
C ILE A 262 -9.72 15.64 -8.91
N GLU A 263 -8.94 16.52 -8.30
CA GLU A 263 -8.72 17.90 -8.75
C GLU A 263 -8.07 17.94 -10.14
N GLU A 264 -7.21 16.98 -10.49
CA GLU A 264 -6.66 16.79 -11.85
C GLU A 264 -7.67 16.19 -12.86
N GLY A 265 -8.91 15.93 -12.44
CA GLY A 265 -10.00 15.44 -13.31
C GLY A 265 -10.10 13.92 -13.41
N ILE A 266 -9.47 13.16 -12.51
CA ILE A 266 -9.69 11.71 -12.43
C ILE A 266 -11.06 11.44 -11.82
N ASP A 267 -11.89 10.70 -12.52
CA ASP A 267 -13.26 10.34 -12.13
C ASP A 267 -13.47 8.84 -11.90
N THR A 268 -12.50 8.04 -12.35
CA THR A 268 -12.57 6.57 -12.28
C THR A 268 -11.29 6.01 -11.65
N PHE A 269 -11.45 5.27 -10.57
CA PHE A 269 -10.37 4.61 -9.86
C PHE A 269 -10.51 3.09 -9.97
N VAL A 270 -9.42 2.39 -10.20
CA VAL A 270 -9.37 0.92 -10.20
C VAL A 270 -8.40 0.47 -9.13
N GLU A 271 -8.90 -0.15 -8.06
CA GLU A 271 -8.05 -0.84 -7.08
C GLU A 271 -7.54 -2.14 -7.71
N VAL A 272 -6.22 -2.29 -7.80
CA VAL A 272 -5.53 -3.40 -8.47
C VAL A 272 -4.73 -4.19 -7.44
N GLY A 273 -5.11 -5.44 -7.22
CA GLY A 273 -4.51 -6.30 -6.22
C GLY A 273 -5.54 -6.86 -5.24
N PRO A 274 -5.10 -7.60 -4.21
CA PRO A 274 -6.02 -8.27 -3.29
C PRO A 274 -6.79 -7.28 -2.42
N GLY A 275 -8.04 -7.60 -2.12
CA GLY A 275 -8.92 -6.85 -1.23
C GLY A 275 -9.66 -5.68 -1.88
N LYS A 276 -10.38 -4.92 -1.04
CA LYS A 276 -11.25 -3.81 -1.46
C LYS A 276 -11.18 -2.62 -0.49
N ALA A 277 -10.07 -2.47 0.22
CA ALA A 277 -9.92 -1.44 1.24
C ALA A 277 -9.84 -0.04 0.63
N LEU A 278 -9.06 0.14 -0.43
CA LEU A 278 -8.87 1.43 -1.10
C LEU A 278 -10.18 1.92 -1.70
N ARG A 279 -10.98 1.02 -2.30
CA ARG A 279 -12.33 1.32 -2.77
C ARG A 279 -13.19 1.92 -1.66
N GLY A 280 -13.11 1.36 -0.45
CA GLY A 280 -13.83 1.87 0.72
C GLY A 280 -13.38 3.27 1.12
N PHE A 281 -12.08 3.56 1.08
CA PHE A 281 -11.52 4.87 1.39
C PHE A 281 -11.94 5.92 0.36
N ILE A 282 -11.81 5.60 -0.93
CA ILE A 282 -12.16 6.53 -2.02
C ILE A 282 -13.63 6.94 -1.93
N LYS A 283 -14.54 5.98 -1.68
CA LYS A 283 -15.97 6.29 -1.54
C LYS A 283 -16.32 7.18 -0.34
N ARG A 284 -15.44 7.24 0.67
CA ARG A 284 -15.56 8.19 1.78
C ARG A 284 -14.97 9.55 1.45
N ILE A 285 -13.94 9.59 0.59
CA ILE A 285 -13.32 10.83 0.13
C ILE A 285 -14.25 11.55 -0.84
N ASP A 286 -14.75 10.84 -1.87
CA ASP A 286 -15.75 11.35 -2.80
C ASP A 286 -16.69 10.23 -3.27
N LYS A 287 -18.01 10.45 -3.11
CA LYS A 287 -19.05 9.49 -3.51
C LYS A 287 -19.35 9.53 -5.02
N ASN A 288 -18.98 10.60 -5.69
CA ASN A 288 -19.31 10.84 -7.09
C ASN A 288 -18.37 10.11 -8.05
N VAL A 289 -17.14 9.80 -7.63
CA VAL A 289 -16.20 9.07 -8.47
C VAL A 289 -16.58 7.60 -8.63
N LYS A 290 -16.27 7.05 -9.81
CA LYS A 290 -16.45 5.62 -10.10
C LYS A 290 -15.29 4.85 -9.45
N VAL A 291 -15.58 3.76 -8.73
CA VAL A 291 -14.54 2.92 -8.13
C VAL A 291 -14.77 1.47 -8.47
N LEU A 292 -13.80 0.85 -9.13
CA LEU A 292 -13.75 -0.53 -9.57
C LEU A 292 -12.62 -1.26 -8.82
N ASN A 293 -12.55 -2.58 -8.92
CA ASN A 293 -11.43 -3.36 -8.40
C ASN A 293 -11.13 -4.57 -9.27
N VAL A 294 -9.88 -5.06 -9.22
CA VAL A 294 -9.43 -6.28 -9.86
C VAL A 294 -8.60 -7.08 -8.88
N GLU A 295 -9.14 -8.21 -8.38
CA GLU A 295 -8.49 -9.15 -7.49
C GLU A 295 -8.67 -10.61 -7.90
N ASP A 296 -9.70 -10.90 -8.73
CA ASP A 296 -10.11 -12.21 -9.23
C ASP A 296 -10.70 -12.10 -10.65
N MET A 297 -11.08 -13.22 -11.26
CA MET A 297 -11.63 -13.23 -12.63
C MET A 297 -12.96 -12.49 -12.72
N ALA A 298 -13.83 -12.62 -11.73
CA ALA A 298 -15.14 -11.98 -11.73
C ALA A 298 -15.02 -10.44 -11.68
N SER A 299 -14.15 -9.92 -10.80
CA SER A 299 -13.88 -8.48 -10.70
C SER A 299 -13.15 -7.93 -11.93
N LEU A 300 -12.28 -8.71 -12.55
CA LEU A 300 -11.62 -8.37 -13.82
C LEU A 300 -12.66 -8.19 -14.93
N GLU A 301 -13.53 -9.18 -15.15
CA GLU A 301 -14.60 -9.13 -16.17
C GLU A 301 -15.55 -7.94 -15.96
N ALA A 302 -15.96 -7.73 -14.70
CA ALA A 302 -16.82 -6.59 -14.34
C ALA A 302 -16.14 -5.25 -14.62
N THR A 303 -14.83 -5.13 -14.31
CA THR A 303 -14.05 -3.93 -14.55
C THR A 303 -13.86 -3.67 -16.06
N ILE A 304 -13.51 -4.72 -16.85
CA ILE A 304 -13.38 -4.61 -18.30
C ILE A 304 -14.70 -4.12 -18.92
N LYS A 305 -15.81 -4.75 -18.55
CA LYS A 305 -17.16 -4.36 -19.03
C LYS A 305 -17.46 -2.89 -18.70
N ALA A 306 -17.17 -2.47 -17.46
CA ALA A 306 -17.47 -1.12 -16.99
C ALA A 306 -16.59 -0.03 -17.62
N LEU A 307 -15.39 -0.36 -18.14
CA LEU A 307 -14.46 0.58 -18.78
C LEU A 307 -14.60 0.62 -20.31
N LYS A 308 -15.16 -0.42 -20.91
CA LYS A 308 -15.38 -0.50 -22.38
C LYS A 308 -16.80 -0.09 -22.79
N SER A 309 -17.72 0.03 -21.81
CA SER A 309 -19.07 0.61 -22.03
C SER A 309 -19.03 2.14 -21.98
#